data_0570a82a2b3c80b9f9bdb2a796ee3320
#
_entry.id   0570a82a2b3c80b9f9bdb2a796ee3320
#
_cell.length_a   1.000
_cell.length_b   1.000
_cell.length_c   1.000
_cell.angle_alpha   90.00
_cell.angle_beta   90.00
_cell.angle_gamma   90.00
#
_symmetry.space_group_name_H-M   'P 1'
#
loop_
_entity.id
_entity.type
_entity.pdbx_description
1 polymer ?
#
loop_
_entity_poly.entity_id
_entity_poly.type
_entity_poly.pdbx_seq_one_letter_code
_entity_poly.pdbx_strand_id
1 'polypeptide(L)'
;TDYERLNRRNKTIELAMPFGNAQPFISTGFIPPEMFIGRTAELAKIRDMNGPTLVYGGRQLGKSILLKQVSLLEHHPEKDMYAFYFDIKGKDMEAALHAIAGELSRNGLIMTEPETWEDFGEQMKDLLTGRFQKKVSKLMLLIDEADQFLLSADREKNKPIEVLRDIRNYSENRFKFVLAGLHNVIRFDKNRLGSNTVYGQLEHINIKPFSFSDACELLLKPLSYMGFEIPSMEIISTILSKTNYFPGLIQFYGKKLVESVKESYRKKDFNTANNPPYVLDEKYLKTLLEDKDFLEDIEKKFQITLRVDEGDDDYYYLIALAMADCYALEDGQPKQNYKPDDIRNVAVVYGISRLTNLSLENLEALMDEMEELNIFRKDEEGGYLFNRYSFYSMMGGTEKIERELENYADE
;
A
#
# COMPACT_ATOMS: atom_id res chain seq x y z
N THR A 1 32.89 -30.57 -6.04
CA THR A 1 32.23 -29.39 -5.51
C THR A 1 30.82 -29.76 -5.09
N ASP A 2 30.26 -29.20 -4.04
CA ASP A 2 28.95 -29.49 -3.47
C ASP A 2 27.78 -29.38 -4.46
N TYR A 3 27.99 -28.75 -5.59
CA TYR A 3 27.05 -28.66 -6.70
C TYR A 3 26.63 -30.03 -7.29
N GLU A 4 27.52 -31.01 -7.29
CA GLU A 4 27.20 -32.34 -7.78
C GLU A 4 26.39 -33.17 -6.77
N ARG A 5 26.41 -32.78 -5.49
CA ARG A 5 25.64 -33.42 -4.41
C ARG A 5 24.25 -32.87 -4.26
N LEU A 6 24.02 -31.62 -4.70
CA LEU A 6 22.69 -31.02 -4.73
C LEU A 6 21.84 -31.73 -5.78
N ASN A 7 20.78 -32.35 -5.31
CA ASN A 7 19.80 -33.01 -6.15
C ASN A 7 19.47 -32.05 -7.33
N ARG A 8 19.68 -32.50 -8.57
CA ARG A 8 19.59 -31.71 -9.81
C ARG A 8 18.35 -30.86 -10.00
N ARG A 9 17.37 -30.94 -9.07
CA ARG A 9 16.14 -30.16 -9.03
C ARG A 9 16.28 -28.81 -8.30
N ASN A 10 17.29 -28.63 -7.47
CA ASN A 10 17.54 -27.39 -6.75
C ASN A 10 18.68 -26.62 -7.43
N LYS A 11 18.33 -25.47 -8.00
CA LYS A 11 19.30 -24.54 -8.64
C LYS A 11 19.79 -23.47 -7.65
N THR A 12 19.98 -23.82 -6.38
CA THR A 12 20.52 -22.86 -5.40
C THR A 12 22.03 -22.81 -5.57
N ILE A 13 22.55 -21.64 -5.86
CA ILE A 13 23.99 -21.34 -5.95
C ILE A 13 24.33 -20.41 -4.80
N GLU A 14 25.20 -20.84 -3.92
CA GLU A 14 25.77 -19.95 -2.90
C GLU A 14 26.95 -19.18 -3.51
N LEU A 15 26.81 -17.87 -3.52
CA LEU A 15 27.87 -16.95 -3.96
C LEU A 15 28.35 -16.17 -2.76
N ALA A 16 29.65 -16.17 -2.52
CA ALA A 16 30.27 -15.25 -1.58
C ALA A 16 30.24 -13.83 -2.19
N MET A 17 29.43 -12.95 -1.62
CA MET A 17 29.36 -11.57 -2.05
C MET A 17 30.32 -10.71 -1.24
N PRO A 18 30.98 -9.71 -1.86
CA PRO A 18 31.78 -8.74 -1.13
C PRO A 18 30.92 -7.99 -0.11
N PHE A 19 31.43 -7.82 1.10
CA PHE A 19 30.76 -7.07 2.16
C PHE A 19 30.30 -5.70 1.67
N GLY A 20 29.07 -5.35 1.95
CA GLY A 20 28.52 -4.02 1.71
C GLY A 20 28.12 -3.66 0.27
N ASN A 21 28.27 -4.55 -0.71
CA ASN A 21 27.91 -4.26 -2.10
C ASN A 21 26.40 -4.44 -2.39
N ALA A 22 25.69 -5.23 -1.60
CA ALA A 22 24.26 -5.44 -1.76
C ALA A 22 23.43 -4.34 -1.08
N GLN A 23 22.31 -3.98 -1.67
CA GLN A 23 21.25 -3.19 -1.05
C GLN A 23 19.92 -3.90 -1.29
N PRO A 24 19.50 -4.76 -0.37
CA PRO A 24 18.30 -5.58 -0.57
C PRO A 24 17.00 -4.80 -0.30
N PHE A 25 17.07 -3.71 0.47
CA PHE A 25 15.90 -2.90 0.79
C PHE A 25 15.57 -1.95 -0.35
N ILE A 26 14.41 -2.15 -0.97
CA ILE A 26 13.95 -1.41 -2.14
C ILE A 26 12.66 -0.68 -1.77
N SER A 27 12.74 0.65 -1.67
CA SER A 27 11.58 1.47 -1.33
C SER A 27 10.70 1.83 -2.54
N THR A 28 11.22 1.67 -3.75
CA THR A 28 10.52 1.99 -5.01
C THR A 28 11.01 1.09 -6.14
N GLY A 29 10.14 0.77 -7.09
CA GLY A 29 10.49 0.00 -8.28
C GLY A 29 10.16 -1.48 -8.20
N PHE A 30 10.94 -2.31 -8.90
CA PHE A 30 10.74 -3.76 -8.95
C PHE A 30 11.30 -4.43 -7.69
N ILE A 31 10.48 -5.23 -7.04
CA ILE A 31 10.89 -6.07 -5.92
C ILE A 31 11.05 -7.51 -6.43
N PRO A 32 12.23 -8.10 -6.27
CA PRO A 32 12.44 -9.50 -6.64
C PRO A 32 11.46 -10.43 -5.90
N PRO A 33 11.00 -11.53 -6.51
CA PRO A 33 10.05 -12.45 -5.89
C PRO A 33 10.52 -12.99 -4.53
N GLU A 34 11.83 -13.17 -4.36
CA GLU A 34 12.45 -13.65 -3.11
C GLU A 34 12.31 -12.64 -1.97
N MET A 35 12.10 -11.37 -2.31
CA MET A 35 11.91 -10.26 -1.37
C MET A 35 10.43 -9.91 -1.16
N PHE A 36 9.51 -10.61 -1.83
CA PHE A 36 8.08 -10.49 -1.58
C PHE A 36 7.72 -11.25 -0.32
N ILE A 37 7.35 -10.54 0.72
CA ILE A 37 7.09 -11.08 2.05
C ILE A 37 5.66 -10.76 2.47
N GLY A 38 5.03 -11.70 3.18
CA GLY A 38 3.67 -11.58 3.65
C GLY A 38 2.62 -11.62 2.53
N ARG A 39 1.41 -11.16 2.80
CA ARG A 39 0.31 -11.03 1.84
C ARG A 39 -0.14 -12.33 1.18
N THR A 40 0.11 -13.47 1.81
CA THR A 40 -0.20 -14.78 1.23
C THR A 40 -1.72 -14.96 1.02
N ALA A 41 -2.51 -14.48 1.97
CA ALA A 41 -3.97 -14.57 1.91
C ALA A 41 -4.54 -13.64 0.83
N GLU A 42 -4.06 -12.38 0.78
CA GLU A 42 -4.48 -11.40 -0.22
C GLU A 42 -4.05 -11.85 -1.64
N LEU A 43 -2.83 -12.38 -1.76
CA LEU A 43 -2.33 -12.94 -3.01
C LEU A 43 -3.23 -14.10 -3.50
N ALA A 44 -3.60 -15.02 -2.61
CA ALA A 44 -4.48 -16.14 -2.95
C ALA A 44 -5.86 -15.68 -3.42
N LYS A 45 -6.46 -14.69 -2.74
CA LYS A 45 -7.76 -14.11 -3.12
C LYS A 45 -7.72 -13.43 -4.48
N ILE A 46 -6.68 -12.65 -4.77
CA ILE A 46 -6.54 -11.99 -6.07
C ILE A 46 -6.36 -13.02 -7.19
N ARG A 47 -5.65 -14.09 -6.95
CA ARG A 47 -5.43 -15.18 -7.93
C ARG A 47 -6.66 -16.04 -8.18
N ASP A 48 -7.60 -16.08 -7.24
CA ASP A 48 -8.88 -16.77 -7.43
C ASP A 48 -9.71 -16.07 -8.51
N MET A 49 -10.15 -16.81 -9.52
CA MET A 49 -10.90 -16.29 -10.67
C MET A 49 -12.41 -16.10 -10.39
N ASN A 50 -12.88 -16.44 -9.19
CA ASN A 50 -14.34 -16.48 -8.89
C ASN A 50 -15.03 -15.12 -8.79
N GLY A 51 -14.32 -14.02 -8.81
CA GLY A 51 -14.94 -12.69 -8.79
C GLY A 51 -13.95 -11.57 -9.10
N PRO A 52 -14.46 -10.42 -9.54
CA PRO A 52 -13.65 -9.23 -9.62
C PRO A 52 -13.31 -8.75 -8.21
N THR A 53 -12.19 -8.05 -8.07
CA THR A 53 -11.66 -7.70 -6.76
C THR A 53 -11.35 -6.20 -6.69
N LEU A 54 -11.69 -5.59 -5.56
CA LEU A 54 -11.29 -4.24 -5.20
C LEU A 54 -10.26 -4.30 -4.07
N VAL A 55 -9.05 -3.86 -4.36
CA VAL A 55 -7.94 -3.79 -3.40
C VAL A 55 -7.77 -2.34 -2.95
N TYR A 56 -7.90 -2.07 -1.67
CA TYR A 56 -7.79 -0.72 -1.15
C TYR A 56 -6.96 -0.67 0.15
N GLY A 57 -6.58 0.50 0.55
CA GLY A 57 -5.79 0.75 1.76
C GLY A 57 -4.87 1.95 1.60
N GLY A 58 -4.24 2.36 2.69
CA GLY A 58 -3.34 3.50 2.72
C GLY A 58 -2.14 3.41 1.77
N ARG A 59 -1.43 4.52 1.61
CA ARG A 59 -0.15 4.54 0.89
C ARG A 59 0.90 3.70 1.62
N GLN A 60 1.94 3.25 0.91
CA GLN A 60 3.07 2.49 1.45
C GLN A 60 2.73 1.12 2.06
N LEU A 61 1.50 0.62 1.89
CA LEU A 61 1.07 -0.71 2.36
C LEU A 61 1.39 -1.84 1.37
N GLY A 62 1.86 -1.53 0.16
CA GLY A 62 2.35 -2.52 -0.79
C GLY A 62 1.30 -3.03 -1.79
N LYS A 63 0.20 -2.29 -2.06
CA LYS A 63 -0.81 -2.65 -3.07
C LYS A 63 -0.21 -2.90 -4.45
N SER A 64 0.55 -1.94 -4.96
CA SER A 64 1.20 -2.04 -6.28
C SER A 64 2.15 -3.23 -6.40
N ILE A 65 2.88 -3.53 -5.33
CA ILE A 65 3.80 -4.67 -5.28
C ILE A 65 3.02 -5.98 -5.30
N LEU A 66 1.91 -6.06 -4.57
CA LEU A 66 1.03 -7.22 -4.57
C LEU A 66 0.46 -7.48 -5.97
N LEU A 67 -0.03 -6.47 -6.69
CA LEU A 67 -0.54 -6.63 -8.05
C LEU A 67 0.57 -7.02 -9.04
N LYS A 68 1.75 -6.42 -8.95
CA LYS A 68 2.91 -6.79 -9.77
C LYS A 68 3.33 -8.24 -9.52
N GLN A 69 3.28 -8.69 -8.27
CA GLN A 69 3.57 -10.09 -7.92
C GLN A 69 2.54 -11.04 -8.53
N VAL A 70 1.25 -10.69 -8.50
CA VAL A 70 0.21 -11.47 -9.19
C VAL A 70 0.47 -11.53 -10.70
N SER A 71 0.78 -10.38 -11.32
CA SER A 71 1.12 -10.34 -12.74
C SER A 71 2.28 -11.28 -13.07
N LEU A 72 3.36 -11.24 -12.28
CA LEU A 72 4.52 -12.10 -12.48
C LEU A 72 4.20 -13.59 -12.34
N LEU A 73 3.33 -13.96 -11.40
CA LEU A 73 2.98 -15.35 -11.11
C LEU A 73 1.95 -15.93 -12.10
N GLU A 74 1.13 -15.09 -12.73
CA GLU A 74 0.01 -15.52 -13.56
C GLU A 74 0.21 -15.23 -15.06
N HIS A 75 1.27 -14.50 -15.41
CA HIS A 75 1.55 -14.19 -16.82
C HIS A 75 2.42 -15.28 -17.47
N HIS A 76 1.75 -16.20 -18.18
CA HIS A 76 2.36 -17.35 -18.85
C HIS A 76 1.83 -17.44 -20.30
N PRO A 77 2.28 -16.58 -21.23
CA PRO A 77 1.81 -16.58 -22.61
C PRO A 77 1.99 -17.94 -23.33
N GLU A 78 2.99 -18.72 -22.92
CA GLU A 78 3.24 -20.07 -23.42
C GLU A 78 2.15 -21.09 -23.02
N LYS A 79 1.27 -20.72 -22.08
CA LYS A 79 0.09 -21.49 -21.62
C LYS A 79 -1.22 -20.79 -21.94
N ASP A 80 -1.21 -19.82 -22.83
CA ASP A 80 -2.36 -18.97 -23.15
C ASP A 80 -2.93 -18.22 -21.92
N MET A 81 -2.09 -17.95 -20.90
CA MET A 81 -2.46 -17.25 -19.68
C MET A 81 -1.81 -15.87 -19.66
N TYR A 82 -2.61 -14.83 -19.50
CA TYR A 82 -2.18 -13.43 -19.54
C TYR A 82 -2.61 -12.71 -18.25
N ALA A 83 -1.68 -12.01 -17.62
CA ALA A 83 -1.94 -11.14 -16.49
C ALA A 83 -1.16 -9.83 -16.67
N PHE A 84 -1.87 -8.75 -16.91
CA PHE A 84 -1.27 -7.44 -17.17
C PHE A 84 -1.47 -6.51 -15.99
N TYR A 85 -0.39 -5.87 -15.58
CA TYR A 85 -0.38 -4.79 -14.58
C TYR A 85 -0.43 -3.44 -15.28
N PHE A 86 -1.37 -2.59 -14.88
CA PHE A 86 -1.55 -1.24 -15.37
C PHE A 86 -1.46 -0.25 -14.23
N ASP A 87 -0.53 0.69 -14.30
CA ASP A 87 -0.51 1.90 -13.50
C ASP A 87 -1.28 2.98 -14.27
N ILE A 88 -2.47 3.30 -13.79
CA ILE A 88 -3.36 4.29 -14.43
C ILE A 88 -3.49 5.57 -13.61
N LYS A 89 -2.49 5.88 -12.80
CA LYS A 89 -2.47 7.09 -11.99
C LYS A 89 -2.83 8.33 -12.80
N GLY A 90 -3.82 9.09 -12.33
CA GLY A 90 -4.27 10.33 -12.97
C GLY A 90 -4.97 10.15 -14.31
N LYS A 91 -5.30 8.91 -14.73
CA LYS A 91 -6.04 8.63 -15.95
C LYS A 91 -7.53 8.55 -15.66
N ASP A 92 -8.31 9.24 -16.47
CA ASP A 92 -9.75 9.04 -16.54
C ASP A 92 -10.11 7.73 -17.29
N MET A 93 -11.41 7.47 -17.47
CA MET A 93 -11.88 6.24 -18.09
C MET A 93 -11.45 6.08 -19.55
N GLU A 94 -11.29 7.18 -20.30
CA GLU A 94 -10.88 7.13 -21.71
C GLU A 94 -9.39 6.85 -21.83
N ALA A 95 -8.56 7.59 -21.08
CA ALA A 95 -7.12 7.36 -21.05
C ALA A 95 -6.76 5.97 -20.47
N ALA A 96 -7.57 5.44 -19.55
CA ALA A 96 -7.42 4.08 -19.05
C ALA A 96 -7.75 3.04 -20.14
N LEU A 97 -8.83 3.25 -20.91
CA LEU A 97 -9.17 2.38 -22.04
C LEU A 97 -8.02 2.28 -23.05
N HIS A 98 -7.48 3.43 -23.49
CA HIS A 98 -6.33 3.47 -24.40
C HIS A 98 -5.10 2.77 -23.85
N ALA A 99 -4.79 2.96 -22.56
CA ALA A 99 -3.65 2.31 -21.93
C ALA A 99 -3.79 0.77 -21.89
N ILE A 100 -4.98 0.28 -21.55
CA ILE A 100 -5.29 -1.15 -21.50
C ILE A 100 -5.29 -1.74 -22.92
N ALA A 101 -6.02 -1.11 -23.84
CA ALA A 101 -6.12 -1.57 -25.22
C ALA A 101 -4.77 -1.59 -25.94
N GLY A 102 -3.96 -0.55 -25.75
CA GLY A 102 -2.61 -0.49 -26.32
C GLY A 102 -1.70 -1.62 -25.87
N GLU A 103 -1.78 -2.04 -24.60
CA GLU A 103 -1.02 -3.19 -24.09
C GLU A 103 -1.53 -4.52 -24.66
N LEU A 104 -2.86 -4.70 -24.73
CA LEU A 104 -3.47 -5.90 -25.31
C LEU A 104 -3.16 -6.02 -26.81
N SER A 105 -3.16 -4.91 -27.55
CA SER A 105 -2.78 -4.87 -28.96
C SER A 105 -1.31 -5.23 -29.18
N ARG A 106 -0.40 -4.69 -28.39
CA ARG A 106 1.03 -5.04 -28.45
C ARG A 106 1.29 -6.53 -28.22
N ASN A 107 0.45 -7.17 -27.41
CA ASN A 107 0.50 -8.60 -27.17
C ASN A 107 -0.30 -9.43 -28.20
N GLY A 108 -0.89 -8.78 -29.21
CA GLY A 108 -1.68 -9.43 -30.27
C GLY A 108 -2.97 -10.07 -29.77
N LEU A 109 -3.55 -9.53 -28.69
CA LEU A 109 -4.82 -10.00 -28.12
C LEU A 109 -6.02 -9.28 -28.73
N ILE A 110 -5.84 -8.06 -29.22
CA ILE A 110 -6.82 -7.31 -29.99
C ILE A 110 -6.18 -6.80 -31.30
N MET A 111 -6.96 -6.63 -32.33
CA MET A 111 -6.47 -6.26 -33.68
C MET A 111 -6.63 -4.77 -33.95
N THR A 112 -7.67 -4.17 -33.39
CA THR A 112 -8.00 -2.75 -33.55
C THR A 112 -8.14 -2.10 -32.19
N GLU A 113 -7.71 -0.86 -32.06
CA GLU A 113 -7.90 -0.11 -30.84
C GLU A 113 -9.39 0.23 -30.69
N PRO A 114 -10.04 -0.11 -29.56
CA PRO A 114 -11.45 0.20 -29.34
C PRO A 114 -11.63 1.70 -29.08
N GLU A 115 -12.69 2.28 -29.65
CA GLU A 115 -13.04 3.68 -29.45
C GLU A 115 -13.84 3.89 -28.16
N THR A 116 -14.57 2.87 -27.72
CA THR A 116 -15.45 2.90 -26.55
C THR A 116 -15.25 1.68 -25.66
N TRP A 117 -15.72 1.76 -24.41
CA TRP A 117 -15.73 0.61 -23.51
C TRP A 117 -16.61 -0.54 -24.02
N GLU A 118 -17.70 -0.23 -24.74
CA GLU A 118 -18.55 -1.25 -25.36
C GLU A 118 -17.81 -2.00 -26.47
N ASP A 119 -17.10 -1.28 -27.36
CA ASP A 119 -16.27 -1.91 -28.41
C ASP A 119 -15.19 -2.79 -27.78
N PHE A 120 -14.58 -2.31 -26.69
CA PHE A 120 -13.63 -3.11 -25.90
C PHE A 120 -14.30 -4.39 -25.38
N GLY A 121 -15.51 -4.26 -24.81
CA GLY A 121 -16.28 -5.38 -24.31
C GLY A 121 -16.55 -6.46 -25.37
N GLU A 122 -16.94 -6.05 -26.56
CA GLU A 122 -17.22 -6.98 -27.67
C GLU A 122 -15.93 -7.67 -28.15
N GLN A 123 -14.84 -6.93 -28.33
CA GLN A 123 -13.56 -7.52 -28.72
C GLN A 123 -13.04 -8.52 -27.67
N MET A 124 -13.23 -8.24 -26.39
CA MET A 124 -12.85 -9.16 -25.32
C MET A 124 -13.71 -10.42 -25.31
N LYS A 125 -15.01 -10.31 -25.53
CA LYS A 125 -15.92 -11.47 -25.66
C LYS A 125 -15.51 -12.35 -26.84
N ASP A 126 -15.19 -11.76 -27.96
CA ASP A 126 -14.73 -12.48 -29.15
C ASP A 126 -13.38 -13.17 -28.95
N LEU A 127 -12.44 -12.49 -28.27
CA LEU A 127 -11.16 -13.08 -27.88
C LEU A 127 -11.36 -14.31 -26.98
N LEU A 128 -12.17 -14.18 -25.94
CA LEU A 128 -12.38 -15.23 -24.95
C LEU A 128 -13.22 -16.40 -25.47
N THR A 129 -14.03 -16.21 -26.53
CA THR A 129 -14.77 -17.30 -27.19
C THR A 129 -13.98 -18.02 -28.27
N GLY A 130 -12.76 -17.57 -28.57
CA GLY A 130 -11.92 -18.18 -29.59
C GLY A 130 -12.33 -17.85 -31.03
N ARG A 131 -13.10 -16.79 -31.24
CA ARG A 131 -13.39 -16.27 -32.58
C ARG A 131 -12.15 -15.66 -33.24
N PHE A 132 -11.16 -15.29 -32.42
CA PHE A 132 -9.84 -14.89 -32.92
C PHE A 132 -8.90 -16.11 -33.03
N GLN A 133 -7.87 -16.00 -33.83
CA GLN A 133 -6.88 -17.06 -34.03
C GLN A 133 -6.08 -17.38 -32.75
N LYS A 134 -6.00 -16.42 -31.83
CA LYS A 134 -5.25 -16.58 -30.57
C LYS A 134 -6.17 -17.14 -29.48
N LYS A 135 -5.74 -18.26 -28.89
CA LYS A 135 -6.43 -18.86 -27.77
C LYS A 135 -6.05 -18.12 -26.48
N VAL A 136 -7.03 -17.87 -25.62
CA VAL A 136 -6.83 -17.32 -24.28
C VAL A 136 -7.54 -18.20 -23.28
N SER A 137 -6.77 -18.83 -22.39
CA SER A 137 -7.30 -19.69 -21.32
C SER A 137 -7.59 -18.88 -20.06
N LYS A 138 -6.80 -17.82 -19.82
CA LYS A 138 -6.94 -16.93 -18.66
C LYS A 138 -6.47 -15.53 -19.00
N LEU A 139 -7.25 -14.52 -18.65
CA LEU A 139 -6.88 -13.10 -18.78
C LEU A 139 -7.18 -12.35 -17.50
N MET A 140 -6.17 -11.69 -16.95
CA MET A 140 -6.30 -10.83 -15.79
C MET A 140 -5.85 -9.40 -16.11
N LEU A 141 -6.68 -8.42 -15.76
CA LEU A 141 -6.35 -6.99 -15.79
C LEU A 141 -6.16 -6.51 -14.34
N LEU A 142 -4.95 -6.14 -13.99
CA LEU A 142 -4.56 -5.68 -12.65
C LEU A 142 -4.33 -4.17 -12.73
N ILE A 143 -5.36 -3.41 -12.37
CA ILE A 143 -5.47 -1.97 -12.60
C ILE A 143 -5.16 -1.26 -11.28
N ASP A 144 -4.01 -0.61 -11.20
CA ASP A 144 -3.51 0.09 -10.02
C ASP A 144 -3.70 1.61 -10.14
N GLU A 145 -3.78 2.30 -8.99
CA GLU A 145 -4.03 3.74 -8.87
C GLU A 145 -5.32 4.17 -9.62
N ALA A 146 -6.39 3.38 -9.44
CA ALA A 146 -7.64 3.48 -10.18
C ALA A 146 -8.56 4.63 -9.71
N ASP A 147 -8.12 5.49 -8.81
CA ASP A 147 -8.95 6.51 -8.15
C ASP A 147 -9.59 7.48 -9.16
N GLN A 148 -8.80 8.07 -10.05
CA GLN A 148 -9.31 9.00 -11.07
C GLN A 148 -10.19 8.29 -12.11
N PHE A 149 -9.83 7.07 -12.49
CA PHE A 149 -10.65 6.22 -13.36
C PHE A 149 -12.04 5.98 -12.75
N LEU A 150 -12.10 5.63 -11.46
CA LEU A 150 -13.36 5.36 -10.77
C LEU A 150 -14.20 6.62 -10.60
N LEU A 151 -13.57 7.77 -10.32
CA LEU A 151 -14.23 9.08 -10.29
C LEU A 151 -14.88 9.44 -11.63
N SER A 152 -14.18 9.22 -12.73
CA SER A 152 -14.72 9.48 -14.08
C SER A 152 -15.80 8.48 -14.45
N ALA A 153 -15.62 7.20 -14.13
CA ALA A 153 -16.60 6.15 -14.38
C ALA A 153 -17.92 6.40 -13.62
N ASP A 154 -17.86 6.89 -12.37
CA ASP A 154 -19.06 7.21 -11.59
C ASP A 154 -19.92 8.28 -12.25
N ARG A 155 -19.30 9.29 -12.88
CA ARG A 155 -20.02 10.33 -13.66
C ARG A 155 -20.78 9.76 -14.85
N GLU A 156 -20.26 8.69 -15.45
CA GLU A 156 -20.81 7.96 -16.58
C GLU A 156 -21.55 6.69 -16.15
N LYS A 157 -22.19 6.71 -14.95
CA LYS A 157 -22.98 5.62 -14.39
C LYS A 157 -22.24 4.29 -14.28
N ASN A 158 -20.92 4.35 -14.06
CA ASN A 158 -20.04 3.18 -13.92
C ASN A 158 -19.97 2.26 -15.16
N LYS A 159 -20.23 2.77 -16.33
CA LYS A 159 -20.22 2.05 -17.59
C LYS A 159 -18.97 1.17 -17.82
N PRO A 160 -17.73 1.65 -17.59
CA PRO A 160 -16.55 0.79 -17.74
C PRO A 160 -16.59 -0.44 -16.82
N ILE A 161 -17.04 -0.29 -15.58
CA ILE A 161 -17.11 -1.38 -14.61
C ILE A 161 -18.18 -2.40 -15.01
N GLU A 162 -19.31 -1.94 -15.53
CA GLU A 162 -20.37 -2.82 -16.04
C GLU A 162 -19.87 -3.65 -17.24
N VAL A 163 -19.15 -3.01 -18.17
CA VAL A 163 -18.53 -3.72 -19.32
C VAL A 163 -17.54 -4.79 -18.84
N LEU A 164 -16.64 -4.45 -17.91
CA LEU A 164 -15.69 -5.41 -17.37
C LEU A 164 -16.39 -6.60 -16.67
N ARG A 165 -17.49 -6.35 -15.99
CA ARG A 165 -18.31 -7.40 -15.36
C ARG A 165 -19.02 -8.27 -16.41
N ASP A 166 -19.53 -7.67 -17.48
CA ASP A 166 -20.16 -8.40 -18.56
C ASP A 166 -19.16 -9.33 -19.25
N ILE A 167 -17.95 -8.86 -19.52
CA ILE A 167 -16.86 -9.71 -20.05
C ILE A 167 -16.62 -10.90 -19.10
N ARG A 168 -16.52 -10.64 -17.81
CA ARG A 168 -16.28 -11.69 -16.81
C ARG A 168 -17.42 -12.70 -16.81
N ASN A 169 -18.67 -12.27 -16.79
CA ASN A 169 -19.84 -13.16 -16.76
C ASN A 169 -19.91 -13.99 -18.04
N TYR A 170 -19.55 -13.41 -19.16
CA TYR A 170 -19.55 -14.10 -20.46
C TYR A 170 -18.40 -15.11 -20.58
N SER A 171 -17.29 -14.89 -19.91
CA SER A 171 -16.04 -15.66 -20.06
C SER A 171 -15.98 -16.96 -19.24
N GLU A 172 -17.03 -17.30 -18.46
CA GLU A 172 -17.03 -18.48 -17.60
C GLU A 172 -15.80 -18.53 -16.66
N ASN A 173 -15.53 -17.44 -15.96
CA ASN A 173 -14.39 -17.25 -15.05
C ASN A 173 -12.98 -17.29 -15.71
N ARG A 174 -12.87 -17.13 -17.03
CA ARG A 174 -11.57 -16.98 -17.70
C ARG A 174 -11.03 -15.55 -17.70
N PHE A 175 -11.88 -14.59 -17.38
CA PHE A 175 -11.52 -13.19 -17.25
C PHE A 175 -11.69 -12.70 -15.82
N LYS A 176 -10.70 -11.98 -15.32
CA LYS A 176 -10.76 -11.27 -14.04
C LYS A 176 -10.19 -9.88 -14.20
N PHE A 177 -10.82 -8.91 -13.54
CA PHE A 177 -10.21 -7.61 -13.31
C PHE A 177 -10.06 -7.35 -11.81
N VAL A 178 -9.02 -6.63 -11.47
CA VAL A 178 -8.70 -6.20 -10.13
C VAL A 178 -8.47 -4.70 -10.18
N LEU A 179 -9.21 -3.96 -9.39
CA LEU A 179 -9.03 -2.52 -9.23
C LEU A 179 -8.29 -2.28 -7.92
N ALA A 180 -7.24 -1.49 -7.94
CA ALA A 180 -6.56 -1.05 -6.73
C ALA A 180 -6.52 0.47 -6.66
N GLY A 181 -6.80 1.01 -5.48
CA GLY A 181 -6.83 2.43 -5.27
C GLY A 181 -6.63 2.79 -3.80
N LEU A 182 -6.74 4.07 -3.50
CA LEU A 182 -6.77 4.59 -2.16
C LEU A 182 -8.13 4.29 -1.50
N HIS A 183 -8.27 4.65 -0.25
CA HIS A 183 -9.46 4.33 0.52
C HIS A 183 -10.72 5.08 0.06
N ASN A 184 -10.59 6.27 -0.53
CA ASN A 184 -11.69 7.05 -1.10
C ASN A 184 -12.53 6.26 -2.13
N VAL A 185 -11.98 5.20 -2.72
CA VAL A 185 -12.72 4.26 -3.58
C VAL A 185 -13.95 3.68 -2.87
N ILE A 186 -13.91 3.49 -1.54
CA ILE A 186 -15.03 2.98 -0.75
C ILE A 186 -16.14 4.02 -0.57
N ARG A 187 -15.83 5.32 -0.63
CA ARG A 187 -16.86 6.38 -0.58
C ARG A 187 -17.88 6.23 -1.69
N PHE A 188 -17.46 5.72 -2.85
CA PHE A 188 -18.38 5.44 -3.97
C PHE A 188 -19.40 4.35 -3.63
N ASP A 189 -19.05 3.42 -2.73
CA ASP A 189 -19.94 2.34 -2.29
C ASP A 189 -20.87 2.80 -1.15
N LYS A 190 -20.35 3.51 -0.15
CA LYS A 190 -21.11 3.94 1.04
C LYS A 190 -22.15 5.03 0.76
N ASN A 191 -21.86 5.99 -0.10
CA ASN A 191 -22.78 7.12 -0.40
C ASN A 191 -24.03 6.71 -1.18
N ARG A 192 -24.18 5.44 -1.55
CA ARG A 192 -25.32 4.90 -2.29
C ARG A 192 -26.05 3.79 -1.53
N LEU A 193 -26.16 3.91 -0.21
CA LEU A 193 -26.95 3.03 0.64
C LEU A 193 -28.37 2.85 0.08
N GLY A 194 -28.64 1.70 -0.55
CA GLY A 194 -29.98 1.29 -1.00
C GLY A 194 -30.12 0.87 -2.45
N SER A 195 -29.13 0.94 -3.29
CA SER A 195 -29.14 0.37 -4.63
C SER A 195 -28.06 -0.70 -4.79
N ASN A 196 -28.31 -1.71 -5.65
CA ASN A 196 -27.30 -2.67 -6.10
C ASN A 196 -26.09 -1.91 -6.71
N THR A 197 -25.16 -1.51 -5.86
CA THR A 197 -23.98 -0.79 -6.31
C THR A 197 -23.09 -1.77 -7.08
N VAL A 198 -22.55 -1.30 -8.18
CA VAL A 198 -21.64 -2.07 -9.02
C VAL A 198 -20.42 -2.51 -8.21
N TYR A 199 -20.01 -1.71 -7.23
CA TYR A 199 -18.88 -1.98 -6.33
C TYR A 199 -19.19 -3.01 -5.24
N GLY A 200 -20.43 -3.06 -4.70
CA GLY A 200 -20.82 -4.03 -3.67
C GLY A 200 -20.79 -5.50 -4.13
N GLN A 201 -20.57 -5.72 -5.43
CA GLN A 201 -20.41 -7.07 -6.00
C GLN A 201 -18.93 -7.44 -6.23
N LEU A 202 -17.99 -6.56 -5.91
CA LEU A 202 -16.56 -6.84 -5.93
C LEU A 202 -16.15 -7.51 -4.62
N GLU A 203 -15.19 -8.41 -4.67
CA GLU A 203 -14.55 -8.90 -3.45
C GLU A 203 -13.63 -7.80 -2.91
N HIS A 204 -13.87 -7.35 -1.69
CA HIS A 204 -13.11 -6.29 -1.06
C HIS A 204 -11.90 -6.85 -0.31
N ILE A 205 -10.72 -6.34 -0.62
CA ILE A 205 -9.46 -6.67 0.07
C ILE A 205 -8.88 -5.39 0.67
N ASN A 206 -9.02 -5.23 1.97
CA ASN A 206 -8.39 -4.14 2.72
C ASN A 206 -6.94 -4.51 3.06
N ILE A 207 -5.99 -3.75 2.52
CA ILE A 207 -4.57 -3.90 2.78
C ILE A 207 -4.18 -3.14 4.04
N LYS A 208 -3.90 -3.88 5.11
CA LYS A 208 -3.51 -3.35 6.43
C LYS A 208 -1.99 -3.34 6.60
N PRO A 209 -1.45 -2.64 7.61
CA PRO A 209 -0.06 -2.83 8.05
C PRO A 209 0.27 -4.30 8.28
N PHE A 210 1.53 -4.66 8.20
CA PHE A 210 1.96 -6.04 8.41
C PHE A 210 1.66 -6.55 9.82
N SER A 211 1.48 -7.87 9.95
CA SER A 211 1.57 -8.54 11.22
C SER A 211 2.98 -8.39 11.80
N PHE A 212 3.15 -8.62 13.11
CA PHE A 212 4.48 -8.62 13.72
C PHE A 212 5.42 -9.62 13.02
N SER A 213 4.93 -10.80 12.70
CA SER A 213 5.71 -11.86 12.04
C SER A 213 6.18 -11.43 10.64
N ASP A 214 5.27 -10.92 9.80
CA ASP A 214 5.61 -10.49 8.44
C ASP A 214 6.56 -9.28 8.46
N ALA A 215 6.35 -8.37 9.40
CA ALA A 215 7.20 -7.20 9.58
C ALA A 215 8.62 -7.58 10.03
N CYS A 216 8.74 -8.54 10.97
CA CYS A 216 10.02 -9.13 11.35
C CYS A 216 10.71 -9.78 10.14
N GLU A 217 9.99 -10.60 9.39
CA GLU A 217 10.56 -11.26 8.21
C GLU A 217 11.04 -10.22 7.18
N LEU A 218 10.27 -9.16 6.93
CA LEU A 218 10.65 -8.10 6.00
C LEU A 218 11.92 -7.36 6.42
N LEU A 219 12.13 -7.16 7.71
CA LEU A 219 13.34 -6.52 8.23
C LEU A 219 14.54 -7.48 8.26
N LEU A 220 14.34 -8.69 8.80
CA LEU A 220 15.44 -9.58 9.16
C LEU A 220 15.94 -10.44 7.99
N LYS A 221 15.05 -10.92 7.13
CA LYS A 221 15.41 -11.81 6.03
C LYS A 221 16.40 -11.18 5.03
N PRO A 222 16.21 -9.92 4.58
CA PRO A 222 17.20 -9.26 3.74
C PRO A 222 18.54 -9.06 4.43
N LEU A 223 18.53 -8.75 5.73
CA LEU A 223 19.75 -8.60 6.52
C LEU A 223 20.49 -9.93 6.65
N SER A 224 19.76 -11.03 6.88
CA SER A 224 20.37 -12.35 6.97
C SER A 224 21.03 -12.79 5.65
N TYR A 225 20.45 -12.44 4.50
CA TYR A 225 21.09 -12.68 3.19
C TYR A 225 22.40 -11.91 2.99
N MET A 226 22.54 -10.77 3.68
CA MET A 226 23.78 -10.01 3.75
C MET A 226 24.76 -10.53 4.82
N GLY A 227 24.37 -11.53 5.59
CA GLY A 227 25.14 -12.06 6.72
C GLY A 227 25.05 -11.22 7.98
N PHE A 228 24.02 -10.39 8.14
CA PHE A 228 23.76 -9.63 9.37
C PHE A 228 22.75 -10.33 10.28
N GLU A 229 22.93 -10.12 11.58
CA GLU A 229 22.02 -10.58 12.63
C GLU A 229 21.70 -9.45 13.60
N ILE A 230 20.43 -9.30 13.98
CA ILE A 230 19.98 -8.43 15.08
C ILE A 230 19.54 -9.35 16.23
N PRO A 231 20.30 -9.44 17.33
CA PRO A 231 20.02 -10.43 18.39
C PRO A 231 18.89 -9.99 19.34
N SER A 232 18.59 -8.69 19.41
CA SER A 232 17.63 -8.15 20.38
C SER A 232 16.23 -8.02 19.80
N MET A 233 15.29 -8.82 20.31
CA MET A 233 13.86 -8.69 19.96
C MET A 233 13.26 -7.37 20.46
N GLU A 234 13.77 -6.78 21.52
CA GLU A 234 13.34 -5.46 22.01
C GLU A 234 13.64 -4.38 20.98
N ILE A 235 14.83 -4.39 20.41
CA ILE A 235 15.23 -3.45 19.37
C ILE A 235 14.39 -3.66 18.10
N ILE A 236 14.18 -4.91 17.68
CA ILE A 236 13.32 -5.22 16.54
C ILE A 236 11.92 -4.66 16.77
N SER A 237 11.33 -4.89 17.94
CA SER A 237 10.01 -4.36 18.30
C SER A 237 9.99 -2.82 18.27
N THR A 238 11.06 -2.16 18.74
CA THR A 238 11.19 -0.70 18.68
C THR A 238 11.22 -0.19 17.24
N ILE A 239 12.01 -0.80 16.38
CA ILE A 239 12.07 -0.45 14.94
C ILE A 239 10.69 -0.60 14.29
N LEU A 240 10.05 -1.75 14.51
CA LEU A 240 8.74 -2.03 13.93
C LEU A 240 7.65 -1.09 14.46
N SER A 241 7.70 -0.72 15.73
CA SER A 241 6.83 0.27 16.33
C SER A 241 7.03 1.66 15.69
N LYS A 242 8.28 2.10 15.54
CA LYS A 242 8.63 3.38 14.89
C LYS A 242 8.24 3.43 13.41
N THR A 243 8.13 2.30 12.74
CA THR A 243 7.69 2.20 11.34
C THR A 243 6.20 1.87 11.20
N ASN A 244 5.44 1.79 12.31
CA ASN A 244 4.03 1.41 12.36
C ASN A 244 3.70 0.12 11.60
N TYR A 245 4.68 -0.77 11.41
CA TYR A 245 4.54 -2.00 10.63
C TYR A 245 4.18 -1.77 9.16
N PHE A 246 4.41 -0.55 8.65
CA PHE A 246 4.21 -0.22 7.24
C PHE A 246 5.37 -0.78 6.42
N PRO A 247 5.11 -1.64 5.43
CA PRO A 247 6.17 -2.25 4.62
C PRO A 247 7.11 -1.20 3.99
N GLY A 248 6.56 -0.09 3.48
CA GLY A 248 7.35 0.98 2.89
C GLY A 248 8.29 1.67 3.88
N LEU A 249 7.85 1.87 5.14
CA LEU A 249 8.68 2.47 6.18
C LEU A 249 9.74 1.49 6.70
N ILE A 250 9.42 0.19 6.81
CA ILE A 250 10.38 -0.86 7.17
C ILE A 250 11.48 -0.94 6.11
N GLN A 251 11.12 -0.91 4.83
CA GLN A 251 12.07 -0.88 3.71
C GLN A 251 12.96 0.36 3.78
N PHE A 252 12.38 1.52 4.08
CA PHE A 252 13.13 2.76 4.23
C PHE A 252 14.12 2.69 5.41
N TYR A 253 13.67 2.18 6.56
CA TYR A 253 14.53 1.96 7.72
C TYR A 253 15.69 1.00 7.38
N GLY A 254 15.37 -0.16 6.82
CA GLY A 254 16.36 -1.17 6.45
C GLY A 254 17.40 -0.65 5.46
N LYS A 255 16.97 0.18 4.49
CA LYS A 255 17.86 0.86 3.55
C LYS A 255 18.86 1.76 4.27
N LYS A 256 18.39 2.61 5.17
CA LYS A 256 19.23 3.53 5.96
C LYS A 256 20.17 2.78 6.89
N LEU A 257 19.71 1.69 7.50
CA LEU A 257 20.54 0.82 8.32
C LEU A 257 21.71 0.25 7.53
N VAL A 258 21.46 -0.29 6.35
CA VAL A 258 22.52 -0.82 5.47
C VAL A 258 23.47 0.28 5.02
N GLU A 259 22.98 1.48 4.71
CA GLU A 259 23.81 2.63 4.35
C GLU A 259 24.72 3.04 5.52
N SER A 260 24.20 3.10 6.74
CA SER A 260 24.97 3.43 7.95
C SER A 260 26.07 2.40 8.24
N VAL A 261 25.74 1.10 8.11
CA VAL A 261 26.72 0.03 8.27
C VAL A 261 27.83 0.11 7.21
N LYS A 262 27.48 0.39 5.95
CA LYS A 262 28.46 0.59 4.86
C LYS A 262 29.41 1.76 5.13
N GLU A 263 28.88 2.85 5.66
CA GLU A 263 29.67 4.01 6.04
C GLU A 263 30.64 3.68 7.18
N SER A 264 30.17 3.01 8.23
CA SER A 264 30.99 2.53 9.34
C SER A 264 32.10 1.57 8.86
N TYR A 265 31.80 0.68 7.93
CA TYR A 265 32.80 -0.19 7.31
C TYR A 265 33.88 0.61 6.55
N ARG A 266 33.48 1.62 5.77
CA ARG A 266 34.44 2.50 5.05
C ARG A 266 35.32 3.27 6.00
N LYS A 267 34.83 3.70 7.15
CA LYS A 267 35.56 4.37 8.22
C LYS A 267 36.41 3.40 9.08
N LYS A 268 36.34 2.10 8.79
CA LYS A 268 36.97 1.01 9.57
C LYS A 268 36.49 0.87 11.01
N ASP A 269 35.30 1.41 11.29
CA ASP A 269 34.66 1.30 12.60
C ASP A 269 33.86 -0.01 12.75
N PHE A 270 33.58 -0.69 11.62
CA PHE A 270 32.88 -1.97 11.58
C PHE A 270 33.86 -3.10 11.27
N ASN A 271 33.96 -4.05 12.21
CA ASN A 271 34.92 -5.15 12.09
C ASN A 271 34.30 -6.33 11.32
N THR A 272 34.88 -6.65 10.17
CA THR A 272 34.53 -7.80 9.33
C THR A 272 35.58 -8.92 9.37
N ALA A 273 36.50 -8.89 10.34
CA ALA A 273 37.52 -9.94 10.49
C ALA A 273 36.92 -11.29 10.88
N ASN A 274 35.74 -11.29 11.49
CA ASN A 274 35.00 -12.50 11.83
C ASN A 274 34.12 -12.94 10.64
N ASN A 275 33.91 -14.24 10.54
CA ASN A 275 32.94 -14.78 9.58
C ASN A 275 31.50 -14.36 9.92
N PRO A 276 30.61 -14.22 8.91
CA PRO A 276 29.18 -13.97 9.20
C PRO A 276 28.60 -15.11 10.09
N PRO A 277 27.56 -14.83 10.89
CA PRO A 277 26.82 -13.57 10.87
C PRO A 277 27.52 -12.42 11.60
N TYR A 278 27.44 -11.21 10.99
CA TYR A 278 27.89 -9.98 11.65
C TYR A 278 26.78 -9.45 12.53
N VAL A 279 27.03 -9.39 13.81
CA VAL A 279 26.05 -8.91 14.80
C VAL A 279 25.95 -7.39 14.70
N LEU A 280 24.74 -6.90 14.40
CA LEU A 280 24.37 -5.49 14.52
C LEU A 280 23.98 -5.24 15.98
N ASP A 281 24.90 -4.70 16.76
CA ASP A 281 24.68 -4.42 18.17
C ASP A 281 23.77 -3.20 18.38
N GLU A 282 23.34 -3.02 19.63
CA GLU A 282 22.47 -1.90 20.01
C GLU A 282 23.03 -0.53 19.62
N LYS A 283 24.33 -0.37 19.59
CA LYS A 283 24.97 0.91 19.28
C LYS A 283 24.60 1.38 17.87
N TYR A 284 24.68 0.49 16.87
CA TYR A 284 24.32 0.84 15.48
C TYR A 284 22.81 1.15 15.34
N LEU A 285 22.00 0.35 15.99
CA LEU A 285 20.55 0.42 15.88
C LEU A 285 19.99 1.63 16.66
N LYS A 286 20.50 1.90 17.87
CA LYS A 286 20.11 3.06 18.67
C LYS A 286 20.56 4.37 18.03
N THR A 287 21.78 4.44 17.49
CA THR A 287 22.27 5.64 16.80
C THR A 287 21.32 6.07 15.67
N LEU A 288 20.78 5.12 14.89
CA LEU A 288 19.82 5.44 13.85
C LEU A 288 18.44 5.83 14.39
N LEU A 289 18.01 5.20 15.52
CA LEU A 289 16.75 5.54 16.19
C LEU A 289 16.78 6.87 16.94
N GLU A 290 17.97 7.40 17.22
CA GLU A 290 18.22 8.69 17.88
C GLU A 290 18.60 9.80 16.88
N ASP A 291 18.82 9.45 15.61
CA ASP A 291 19.10 10.40 14.53
C ASP A 291 17.86 11.23 14.21
N LYS A 292 17.89 12.52 14.56
CA LYS A 292 16.74 13.42 14.41
C LYS A 292 16.34 13.60 12.95
N ASP A 293 17.30 13.77 12.05
CA ASP A 293 17.02 13.98 10.63
C ASP A 293 16.37 12.73 10.03
N PHE A 294 16.82 11.56 10.43
CA PHE A 294 16.24 10.30 10.01
C PHE A 294 14.82 10.09 10.55
N LEU A 295 14.59 10.42 11.84
CA LEU A 295 13.24 10.32 12.43
C LEU A 295 12.27 11.31 11.78
N GLU A 296 12.70 12.54 11.47
CA GLU A 296 11.90 13.49 10.70
C GLU A 296 11.57 12.98 9.29
N ASP A 297 12.50 12.30 8.64
CA ASP A 297 12.25 11.68 7.33
C ASP A 297 11.19 10.57 7.42
N ILE A 298 11.20 9.76 8.49
CA ILE A 298 10.16 8.75 8.76
C ILE A 298 8.81 9.42 9.01
N GLU A 299 8.79 10.46 9.87
CA GLU A 299 7.57 11.23 10.17
C GLU A 299 6.97 11.84 8.91
N LYS A 300 7.78 12.52 8.08
CA LYS A 300 7.34 13.10 6.80
C LYS A 300 6.77 12.03 5.86
N LYS A 301 7.44 10.88 5.76
CA LYS A 301 6.95 9.77 4.93
C LYS A 301 5.64 9.20 5.46
N PHE A 302 5.47 9.14 6.77
CA PHE A 302 4.21 8.72 7.38
C PHE A 302 3.11 9.76 7.13
N GLN A 303 3.37 11.03 7.38
CA GLN A 303 2.41 12.11 7.17
C GLN A 303 1.90 12.17 5.71
N ILE A 304 2.76 11.90 4.73
CA ILE A 304 2.35 11.73 3.32
C ILE A 304 1.32 10.60 3.16
N THR A 305 1.33 9.57 4.02
CA THR A 305 0.32 8.50 3.96
C THR A 305 -1.07 8.96 4.38
N LEU A 306 -1.15 10.04 5.17
CA LEU A 306 -2.40 10.66 5.62
C LEU A 306 -2.94 11.68 4.61
N ARG A 307 -2.10 12.19 3.70
CA ARG A 307 -2.50 13.10 2.62
C ARG A 307 -2.96 12.30 1.42
N VAL A 308 -4.14 11.71 1.55
CA VAL A 308 -4.68 10.70 0.61
C VAL A 308 -5.55 11.35 -0.45
N ASP A 309 -6.17 12.49 -0.14
CA ASP A 309 -7.07 13.16 -1.05
C ASP A 309 -6.28 13.83 -2.19
N GLU A 310 -6.71 13.63 -3.44
CA GLU A 310 -6.17 14.30 -4.63
C GLU A 310 -6.63 15.78 -4.74
N GLY A 311 -7.34 16.26 -3.72
CA GLY A 311 -7.74 17.67 -3.55
C GLY A 311 -6.93 18.33 -2.45
N ASP A 312 -7.00 19.68 -2.41
CA ASP A 312 -6.30 20.51 -1.41
C ASP A 312 -6.83 20.38 0.03
N ASP A 313 -7.75 19.44 0.29
CA ASP A 313 -8.50 19.43 1.54
C ASP A 313 -7.77 18.77 2.71
N ASP A 314 -6.85 17.83 2.47
CA ASP A 314 -6.02 17.15 3.48
C ASP A 314 -6.79 16.65 4.74
N TYR A 315 -8.07 16.28 4.60
CA TYR A 315 -8.96 15.96 5.73
C TYR A 315 -8.40 14.94 6.71
N TYR A 316 -7.85 13.83 6.22
CA TYR A 316 -7.30 12.81 7.14
C TYR A 316 -6.09 13.32 7.91
N TYR A 317 -5.25 14.15 7.26
CA TYR A 317 -4.11 14.75 7.94
C TYR A 317 -4.56 15.76 9.00
N LEU A 318 -5.53 16.60 8.69
CA LEU A 318 -6.11 17.58 9.64
C LEU A 318 -6.81 16.89 10.82
N ILE A 319 -7.59 15.84 10.57
CA ILE A 319 -8.24 15.05 11.62
C ILE A 319 -7.18 14.36 12.50
N ALA A 320 -6.11 13.83 11.90
CA ALA A 320 -5.02 13.22 12.65
C ALA A 320 -4.24 14.25 13.49
N LEU A 321 -4.02 15.47 12.97
CA LEU A 321 -3.42 16.56 13.72
C LEU A 321 -4.31 16.99 14.90
N ALA A 322 -5.60 17.18 14.68
CA ALA A 322 -6.53 17.51 15.74
C ALA A 322 -6.63 16.42 16.82
N MET A 323 -6.60 15.14 16.42
CA MET A 323 -6.51 14.02 17.34
C MET A 323 -5.20 14.04 18.12
N ALA A 324 -4.08 14.38 17.47
CA ALA A 324 -2.77 14.46 18.12
C ALA A 324 -2.70 15.63 19.11
N ASP A 325 -3.37 16.75 18.84
CA ASP A 325 -3.52 17.87 19.76
C ASP A 325 -4.29 17.44 21.02
N CYS A 326 -5.39 16.71 20.87
CA CYS A 326 -6.11 16.12 21.99
C CYS A 326 -5.20 15.22 22.87
N TYR A 327 -4.32 14.44 22.24
CA TYR A 327 -3.32 13.63 22.96
C TYR A 327 -2.28 14.50 23.68
N ALA A 328 -1.82 15.58 23.03
CA ALA A 328 -0.84 16.50 23.59
C ALA A 328 -1.37 17.18 24.86
N LEU A 329 -2.65 17.57 24.87
CA LEU A 329 -3.32 18.15 26.05
C LEU A 329 -3.41 17.17 27.23
N GLU A 330 -3.28 15.88 26.98
CA GLU A 330 -3.30 14.80 27.98
C GLU A 330 -1.91 14.17 28.19
N ASP A 331 -0.84 14.96 28.02
CA ASP A 331 0.56 14.53 28.13
C ASP A 331 0.91 13.31 27.23
N GLY A 332 0.24 13.22 26.05
CA GLY A 332 0.41 12.12 25.11
C GLY A 332 -0.24 10.80 25.51
N GLN A 333 -0.97 10.75 26.63
CA GLN A 333 -1.68 9.57 27.10
C GLN A 333 -3.17 9.89 27.29
N PRO A 334 -4.02 9.61 26.28
CA PRO A 334 -5.42 9.97 26.34
C PRO A 334 -6.11 9.27 27.52
N LYS A 335 -6.87 10.02 28.29
CA LYS A 335 -7.66 9.54 29.43
C LYS A 335 -9.03 9.04 29.00
N GLN A 336 -9.47 9.41 27.82
CA GLN A 336 -10.76 9.07 27.23
C GLN A 336 -10.64 8.86 25.72
N ASN A 337 -11.66 8.28 25.13
CA ASN A 337 -11.82 8.21 23.69
C ASN A 337 -12.46 9.51 23.19
N TYR A 338 -12.10 9.93 21.98
CA TYR A 338 -12.56 11.20 21.40
C TYR A 338 -13.68 10.99 20.39
N LYS A 339 -14.60 11.95 20.33
CA LYS A 339 -15.73 11.96 19.40
C LYS A 339 -15.52 13.01 18.31
N PRO A 340 -16.30 12.97 17.21
CA PRO A 340 -16.24 14.00 16.17
C PRO A 340 -16.34 15.43 16.69
N ASP A 341 -17.11 15.67 17.76
CA ASP A 341 -17.22 16.99 18.40
C ASP A 341 -15.88 17.46 19.01
N ASP A 342 -15.09 16.57 19.58
CA ASP A 342 -13.78 16.92 20.15
C ASP A 342 -12.82 17.40 19.06
N ILE A 343 -12.78 16.70 17.92
CA ILE A 343 -12.00 17.10 16.76
C ILE A 343 -12.47 18.44 16.19
N ARG A 344 -13.79 18.65 16.13
CA ARG A 344 -14.36 19.94 15.72
C ARG A 344 -13.98 21.06 16.69
N ASN A 345 -13.98 20.83 17.99
CA ASN A 345 -13.59 21.83 18.99
C ASN A 345 -12.14 22.28 18.79
N VAL A 346 -11.21 21.35 18.52
CA VAL A 346 -9.84 21.71 18.14
C VAL A 346 -9.83 22.58 16.89
N ALA A 347 -10.57 22.18 15.85
CA ALA A 347 -10.66 22.95 14.61
C ALA A 347 -11.21 24.38 14.83
N VAL A 348 -12.15 24.54 15.77
CA VAL A 348 -12.67 25.89 16.16
C VAL A 348 -11.60 26.70 16.86
N VAL A 349 -10.82 26.10 17.77
CA VAL A 349 -9.74 26.79 18.51
C VAL A 349 -8.68 27.33 17.56
N TYR A 350 -8.29 26.55 16.54
CA TYR A 350 -7.29 26.95 15.56
C TYR A 350 -7.86 27.67 14.32
N GLY A 351 -9.19 27.86 14.20
CA GLY A 351 -9.80 28.59 13.07
C GLY A 351 -9.74 27.82 11.75
N ILE A 352 -9.83 26.48 11.76
CA ILE A 352 -9.73 25.64 10.56
C ILE A 352 -11.11 25.44 9.92
N SER A 353 -11.50 26.33 8.99
CA SER A 353 -12.81 26.29 8.33
C SER A 353 -13.11 24.97 7.62
N ARG A 354 -12.10 24.34 7.05
CA ARG A 354 -12.25 23.06 6.34
C ARG A 354 -12.91 21.99 7.21
N LEU A 355 -12.53 21.88 8.48
CA LEU A 355 -13.13 20.91 9.42
C LEU A 355 -14.42 21.46 10.07
N THR A 356 -14.48 22.74 10.39
CA THR A 356 -15.66 23.32 11.06
C THR A 356 -16.87 23.39 10.13
N ASN A 357 -16.68 23.50 8.82
CA ASN A 357 -17.75 23.49 7.82
C ASN A 357 -18.32 22.10 7.52
N LEU A 358 -17.64 21.02 7.92
CA LEU A 358 -18.16 19.67 7.79
C LEU A 358 -19.34 19.47 8.76
N SER A 359 -20.37 18.72 8.36
CA SER A 359 -21.34 18.19 9.31
C SER A 359 -20.67 17.18 10.26
N LEU A 360 -21.21 17.00 11.45
CA LEU A 360 -20.69 15.94 12.37
C LEU A 360 -20.76 14.56 11.74
N GLU A 361 -21.81 14.29 10.98
CA GLU A 361 -21.98 13.04 10.25
C GLU A 361 -20.87 12.83 9.21
N ASN A 362 -20.48 13.86 8.46
CA ASN A 362 -19.39 13.78 7.50
C ASN A 362 -18.03 13.62 8.20
N LEU A 363 -17.83 14.31 9.33
CA LEU A 363 -16.61 14.18 10.11
C LEU A 363 -16.49 12.76 10.71
N GLU A 364 -17.60 12.21 11.23
CA GLU A 364 -17.64 10.83 11.72
C GLU A 364 -17.36 9.83 10.59
N ALA A 365 -17.94 10.03 9.41
CA ALA A 365 -17.68 9.18 8.25
C ALA A 365 -16.18 9.17 7.87
N LEU A 366 -15.51 10.32 7.91
CA LEU A 366 -14.06 10.42 7.68
C LEU A 366 -13.25 9.70 8.77
N MET A 367 -13.67 9.80 10.03
CA MET A 367 -13.01 9.10 11.13
C MET A 367 -13.24 7.58 11.05
N ASP A 368 -14.39 7.11 10.60
CA ASP A 368 -14.66 5.70 10.30
C ASP A 368 -13.79 5.19 9.14
N GLU A 369 -13.58 6.00 8.11
CA GLU A 369 -12.64 5.67 7.05
C GLU A 369 -11.19 5.56 7.57
N MET A 370 -10.79 6.43 8.50
CA MET A 370 -9.47 6.34 9.15
C MET A 370 -9.35 5.12 10.06
N GLU A 371 -10.45 4.62 10.62
CA GLU A 371 -10.49 3.35 11.33
C GLU A 371 -10.28 2.19 10.36
N GLU A 372 -10.94 2.17 9.22
CA GLU A 372 -10.72 1.17 8.17
C GLU A 372 -9.29 1.20 7.62
N LEU A 373 -8.67 2.38 7.54
CA LEU A 373 -7.24 2.55 7.20
C LEU A 373 -6.30 2.10 8.32
N ASN A 374 -6.85 1.67 9.46
CA ASN A 374 -6.11 1.22 10.62
C ASN A 374 -5.25 2.32 11.28
N ILE A 375 -5.60 3.58 11.06
CA ILE A 375 -5.01 4.76 11.70
C ILE A 375 -5.67 4.97 13.07
N PHE A 376 -7.00 4.92 13.11
CA PHE A 376 -7.78 4.95 14.33
C PHE A 376 -8.28 3.55 14.72
N ARG A 377 -8.75 3.42 15.93
CA ARG A 377 -9.60 2.34 16.42
C ARG A 377 -10.83 2.96 17.06
N LYS A 378 -11.98 2.35 16.83
CA LYS A 378 -13.25 2.73 17.44
C LYS A 378 -13.56 1.80 18.60
N ASP A 379 -14.06 2.34 19.70
CA ASP A 379 -14.53 1.54 20.83
C ASP A 379 -16.02 1.22 20.74
N GLU A 380 -16.55 0.48 21.72
CA GLU A 380 -17.95 0.07 21.81
C GLU A 380 -18.89 1.27 22.05
N GLU A 381 -18.41 2.38 22.57
CA GLU A 381 -19.15 3.61 22.84
C GLU A 381 -19.10 4.61 21.66
N GLY A 382 -18.47 4.22 20.55
CA GLY A 382 -18.32 5.04 19.35
C GLY A 382 -17.26 6.13 19.44
N GLY A 383 -16.33 6.03 20.39
CA GLY A 383 -15.18 6.93 20.52
C GLY A 383 -13.98 6.44 19.75
N TYR A 384 -13.08 7.33 19.35
CA TYR A 384 -11.92 7.04 18.55
C TYR A 384 -10.62 7.31 19.32
N LEU A 385 -9.62 6.50 19.03
CA LEU A 385 -8.24 6.67 19.47
C LEU A 385 -7.30 6.35 18.32
N PHE A 386 -6.07 6.85 18.35
CA PHE A 386 -5.05 6.27 17.49
C PHE A 386 -4.94 4.76 17.74
N ASN A 387 -4.89 4.00 16.67
CA ASN A 387 -4.81 2.54 16.76
C ASN A 387 -3.54 2.08 17.47
N ARG A 388 -2.47 2.87 17.39
CA ARG A 388 -1.21 2.66 18.11
C ARG A 388 -0.66 4.00 18.59
N TYR A 389 0.00 4.02 19.74
CA TYR A 389 0.65 5.22 20.26
C TYR A 389 1.72 5.77 19.28
N SER A 390 2.36 4.91 18.53
CA SER A 390 3.33 5.32 17.51
C SER A 390 2.75 6.24 16.44
N PHE A 391 1.45 6.18 16.14
CA PHE A 391 0.81 7.13 15.23
C PHE A 391 0.84 8.55 15.81
N TYR A 392 0.52 8.71 17.10
CA TYR A 392 0.66 9.99 17.78
C TYR A 392 2.12 10.48 17.73
N SER A 393 3.09 9.62 18.09
CA SER A 393 4.50 10.03 18.10
C SER A 393 5.02 10.46 16.72
N MET A 394 4.44 9.96 15.64
CA MET A 394 4.80 10.32 14.26
C MET A 394 4.12 11.59 13.74
N MET A 395 3.15 12.14 14.48
CA MET A 395 2.61 13.48 14.18
C MET A 395 3.59 14.59 14.61
N GLY A 396 4.57 14.26 15.44
CA GLY A 396 5.58 15.17 15.97
C GLY A 396 5.32 15.52 17.44
N GLY A 397 6.18 16.32 18.02
CA GLY A 397 5.97 16.85 19.39
C GLY A 397 4.90 17.96 19.39
N THR A 398 4.42 18.33 20.60
CA THR A 398 3.35 19.32 20.80
C THR A 398 3.57 20.62 20.03
N GLU A 399 4.75 21.23 20.12
CA GLU A 399 5.09 22.45 19.37
C GLU A 399 4.95 22.32 17.84
N LYS A 400 5.24 21.12 17.31
CA LYS A 400 5.12 20.87 15.87
C LYS A 400 3.66 20.67 15.47
N ILE A 401 2.87 19.97 16.29
CA ILE A 401 1.43 19.76 16.06
C ILE A 401 0.70 21.11 16.07
N GLU A 402 0.94 21.94 17.08
CA GLU A 402 0.36 23.28 17.19
C GLU A 402 0.70 24.15 15.96
N ARG A 403 1.98 24.21 15.60
CA ARG A 403 2.42 24.99 14.42
C ARG A 403 1.79 24.49 13.11
N GLU A 404 1.66 23.16 12.94
CA GLU A 404 1.02 22.60 11.74
C GLU A 404 -0.48 22.95 11.72
N LEU A 405 -1.19 22.91 12.85
CA LEU A 405 -2.59 23.33 12.94
C LEU A 405 -2.75 24.83 12.65
N GLU A 406 -1.85 25.68 13.18
CA GLU A 406 -1.82 27.12 12.88
C GLU A 406 -1.60 27.39 11.38
N ASN A 407 -0.80 26.59 10.69
CA ASN A 407 -0.58 26.73 9.23
C ASN A 407 -1.84 26.45 8.39
N TYR A 408 -2.82 25.76 8.94
CA TYR A 408 -4.11 25.50 8.30
C TYR A 408 -5.22 26.44 8.78
N ALA A 409 -4.92 27.35 9.71
CA ALA A 409 -5.84 28.40 10.08
C ALA A 409 -6.18 29.27 8.86
N ASP A 410 -7.44 29.57 8.68
CA ASP A 410 -7.87 30.54 7.64
C ASP A 410 -7.46 31.92 8.06
N GLU A 411 -6.93 32.76 7.13
CA GLU A 411 -6.61 34.17 7.33
C GLU A 411 -7.87 35.05 7.46
#